data_2cd88e14d20b5018c470985aa9afb09b
#
_entry.id   2cd88e14d20b5018c470985aa9afb09b
#
_cell.length_a   1.000
_cell.length_b   1.000
_cell.length_c   1.000
_cell.angle_alpha   90.00
_cell.angle_beta   90.00
_cell.angle_gamma   90.00
#
_symmetry.space_group_name_H-M   'P 1'
#
loop_
_entity.id
_entity.type
_entity.pdbx_description
1 polymer ?
#
loop_
_entity_poly.entity_id
_entity_poly.type
_entity_poly.pdbx_seq_one_letter_code
_entity_poly.pdbx_strand_id
1 'polypeptide(L)'
;MSKITSKVLAEEVCKALADKLGKDIVALYVREKTDLCDYFIIASGSSAPQIRAMGERVEELVEKNLAVVPTRTEGVRDGRWAVVDYGDVIVHIFNDETRLFYHLERLWADGSNMLRFNEEKGELES
;
A
#
# COMPACT_ATOMS: atom_id res chain seq x y z
N MET A 1 14.53 18.45 13.08
CA MET A 1 14.15 17.06 12.86
C MET A 1 13.13 16.98 11.72
N SER A 2 13.45 16.28 10.67
CA SER A 2 12.53 16.18 9.54
C SER A 2 11.42 15.21 9.87
N LYS A 3 10.19 15.61 9.56
CA LYS A 3 9.02 14.78 9.75
C LYS A 3 8.75 14.03 8.45
N ILE A 4 8.53 12.72 8.57
CA ILE A 4 8.19 11.89 7.40
C ILE A 4 6.76 12.20 6.99
N THR A 5 6.58 12.61 5.74
CA THR A 5 5.24 12.91 5.22
C THR A 5 4.54 11.61 4.83
N SER A 6 3.21 11.64 4.78
CA SER A 6 2.44 10.49 4.33
C SER A 6 2.78 10.12 2.88
N LYS A 7 3.10 11.10 2.04
CA LYS A 7 3.49 10.83 0.65
C LYS A 7 4.82 10.06 0.58
N VAL A 8 5.81 10.45 1.37
CA VAL A 8 7.10 9.74 1.42
C VAL A 8 6.90 8.31 1.90
N LEU A 9 6.08 8.14 2.94
CA LEU A 9 5.76 6.81 3.45
C LEU A 9 5.04 5.98 2.38
N ALA A 10 4.05 6.57 1.69
CA ALA A 10 3.32 5.87 0.63
C ALA A 10 4.25 5.43 -0.50
N GLU A 11 5.19 6.30 -0.90
CA GLU A 11 6.15 5.96 -1.96
C GLU A 11 7.09 4.84 -1.55
N GLU A 12 7.55 4.84 -0.29
CA GLU A 12 8.40 3.77 0.21
C GLU A 12 7.65 2.43 0.24
N VAL A 13 6.38 2.45 0.63
CA VAL A 13 5.51 1.26 0.59
C VAL A 13 5.40 0.74 -0.84
N CYS A 14 5.18 1.61 -1.81
CA CYS A 14 5.05 1.20 -3.21
C CYS A 14 6.35 0.59 -3.75
N LYS A 15 7.51 1.13 -3.35
CA LYS A 15 8.80 0.54 -3.73
C LYS A 15 8.94 -0.89 -3.22
N ALA A 16 8.53 -1.12 -1.98
CA ALA A 16 8.58 -2.46 -1.38
C ALA A 16 7.67 -3.43 -2.12
N LEU A 17 6.47 -2.99 -2.47
CA LEU A 17 5.51 -3.83 -3.20
C LEU A 17 6.04 -4.18 -4.59
N ALA A 18 6.60 -3.20 -5.30
CA ALA A 18 7.19 -3.42 -6.62
C ALA A 18 8.39 -4.35 -6.56
N ASP A 19 9.17 -4.27 -5.48
CA ASP A 19 10.34 -5.10 -5.26
C ASP A 19 9.98 -6.59 -5.19
N LYS A 20 8.76 -6.90 -4.79
CA LYS A 20 8.23 -8.27 -4.76
C LYS A 20 7.24 -8.53 -5.89
N LEU A 21 7.37 -7.78 -6.97
CA LEU A 21 6.61 -7.97 -8.21
C LEU A 21 5.09 -7.77 -8.03
N GLY A 22 4.70 -6.92 -7.09
CA GLY A 22 3.30 -6.56 -6.92
C GLY A 22 2.73 -5.97 -8.20
N LYS A 23 1.48 -6.30 -8.49
CA LYS A 23 0.79 -5.84 -9.71
C LYS A 23 -0.22 -4.75 -9.37
N ASP A 24 -0.46 -3.87 -10.34
CA ASP A 24 -1.50 -2.85 -10.27
C ASP A 24 -1.43 -2.04 -8.98
N ILE A 25 -0.24 -1.55 -8.67
CA ILE A 25 0.02 -0.77 -7.47
C ILE A 25 -0.55 0.63 -7.66
N VAL A 26 -1.54 0.98 -6.85
CA VAL A 26 -2.18 2.29 -6.90
C VAL A 26 -2.24 2.89 -5.50
N ALA A 27 -2.24 4.21 -5.43
CA ALA A 27 -2.46 4.95 -4.20
C ALA A 27 -3.70 5.81 -4.37
N LEU A 28 -4.58 5.79 -3.37
CA LEU A 28 -5.75 6.65 -3.35
C LEU A 28 -5.54 7.69 -2.26
N TYR A 29 -5.51 8.96 -2.65
CA TYR A 29 -5.43 10.05 -1.69
C TYR A 29 -6.83 10.30 -1.15
N VAL A 30 -7.03 10.03 0.15
CA VAL A 30 -8.38 10.02 0.75
C VAL A 30 -8.51 10.97 1.93
N ARG A 31 -7.54 11.82 2.16
CA ARG A 31 -7.54 12.73 3.29
C ARG A 31 -8.78 13.63 3.33
N GLU A 32 -9.28 14.02 2.17
CA GLU A 32 -10.46 14.88 2.07
C GLU A 32 -11.77 14.13 2.24
N LYS A 33 -11.73 12.80 2.23
CA LYS A 33 -12.92 11.95 2.28
C LYS A 33 -13.11 11.26 3.64
N THR A 34 -12.04 11.10 4.40
CA THR A 34 -12.07 10.36 5.65
C THR A 34 -10.96 10.84 6.58
N ASP A 35 -11.19 10.69 7.89
CA ASP A 35 -10.19 10.96 8.90
C ASP A 35 -9.33 9.73 9.21
N LEU A 36 -9.61 8.59 8.57
CA LEU A 36 -8.89 7.34 8.85
C LEU A 36 -7.43 7.39 8.46
N CYS A 37 -7.13 7.95 7.30
CA CYS A 37 -5.75 7.99 6.79
C CYS A 37 -5.66 8.99 5.64
N ASP A 38 -4.43 9.24 5.19
CA ASP A 38 -4.19 10.09 4.02
C ASP A 38 -4.22 9.28 2.73
N TYR A 39 -3.66 8.05 2.77
CA TYR A 39 -3.56 7.21 1.57
C TYR A 39 -3.98 5.78 1.87
N PHE A 40 -4.73 5.20 0.93
CA PHE A 40 -4.83 3.75 0.79
C PHE A 40 -3.90 3.33 -0.33
N ILE A 41 -3.03 2.36 -0.06
CA ILE A 41 -2.19 1.75 -1.11
C ILE A 41 -2.78 0.37 -1.39
N ILE A 42 -3.04 0.08 -2.66
CA ILE A 42 -3.66 -1.17 -3.07
C ILE A 42 -2.78 -1.84 -4.11
N ALA A 43 -2.50 -3.12 -3.91
CA ALA A 43 -1.69 -3.90 -4.84
C ALA A 43 -2.20 -5.33 -4.88
N SER A 44 -1.86 -6.04 -5.94
CA SER A 44 -2.25 -7.44 -6.13
C SER A 44 -1.03 -8.35 -6.17
N GLY A 45 -1.18 -9.55 -5.62
CA GLY A 45 -0.21 -10.61 -5.74
C GLY A 45 -0.86 -11.85 -6.34
N SER A 46 -0.06 -12.70 -6.97
CA SER A 46 -0.54 -13.88 -7.71
C SER A 46 -0.68 -15.13 -6.85
N SER A 47 -0.07 -15.14 -5.67
CA SER A 47 -0.09 -16.31 -4.78
C SER A 47 -0.02 -15.89 -3.33
N ALA A 48 -0.44 -16.78 -2.42
CA ALA A 48 -0.33 -16.52 -0.99
C ALA A 48 1.12 -16.27 -0.56
N PRO A 49 2.12 -17.07 -0.99
CA PRO A 49 3.51 -16.77 -0.66
C PRO A 49 3.97 -15.40 -1.14
N GLN A 50 3.54 -14.97 -2.34
CA GLN A 50 3.89 -13.65 -2.84
C GLN A 50 3.28 -12.54 -1.98
N ILE A 51 2.00 -12.68 -1.63
CA ILE A 51 1.31 -11.68 -0.80
C ILE A 51 1.99 -11.56 0.57
N ARG A 52 2.37 -12.70 1.17
CA ARG A 52 3.15 -12.68 2.41
C ARG A 52 4.48 -11.95 2.24
N ALA A 53 5.20 -12.27 1.16
CA ALA A 53 6.49 -11.64 0.87
C ALA A 53 6.33 -10.14 0.65
N MET A 54 5.25 -9.71 -0.01
CA MET A 54 4.97 -8.29 -0.23
C MET A 54 4.76 -7.58 1.11
N GLY A 55 3.93 -8.15 1.97
CA GLY A 55 3.67 -7.57 3.29
C GLY A 55 4.92 -7.48 4.15
N GLU A 56 5.71 -8.55 4.17
CA GLU A 56 6.96 -8.58 4.93
C GLU A 56 7.98 -7.57 4.38
N ARG A 57 8.05 -7.46 3.06
CA ARG A 57 8.96 -6.50 2.44
C ARG A 57 8.58 -5.06 2.75
N VAL A 58 7.28 -4.76 2.79
CA VAL A 58 6.81 -3.44 3.20
C VAL A 58 7.31 -3.12 4.61
N GLU A 59 7.10 -4.01 5.57
CA GLU A 59 7.53 -3.77 6.95
C GLU A 59 9.05 -3.60 7.04
N GLU A 60 9.80 -4.46 6.35
CA GLU A 60 11.26 -4.44 6.38
C GLU A 60 11.82 -3.14 5.79
N LEU A 61 11.35 -2.78 4.60
CA LEU A 61 11.91 -1.63 3.88
C LEU A 61 11.54 -0.30 4.54
N VAL A 62 10.30 -0.19 5.02
CA VAL A 62 9.84 1.02 5.69
C VAL A 62 10.60 1.22 7.00
N GLU A 63 10.79 0.17 7.76
CA GLU A 63 11.56 0.28 9.01
C GLU A 63 13.02 0.64 8.72
N LYS A 64 13.64 -0.03 7.74
CA LYS A 64 15.02 0.21 7.40
C LYS A 64 15.28 1.63 6.91
N ASN A 65 14.42 2.13 6.04
CA ASN A 65 14.67 3.41 5.37
C ASN A 65 14.05 4.61 6.07
N LEU A 66 12.95 4.42 6.79
CA LEU A 66 12.22 5.52 7.42
C LEU A 66 12.11 5.40 8.94
N ALA A 67 12.57 4.29 9.52
CA ALA A 67 12.48 4.01 10.95
C ALA A 67 11.02 4.07 11.46
N VAL A 68 10.09 3.58 10.65
CA VAL A 68 8.66 3.54 10.98
C VAL A 68 8.22 2.08 11.01
N VAL A 69 7.45 1.71 12.03
CA VAL A 69 6.86 0.38 12.14
C VAL A 69 5.35 0.50 12.06
N PRO A 70 4.65 -0.52 11.55
CA PRO A 70 3.19 -0.43 11.45
C PRO A 70 2.53 -0.45 12.82
N THR A 71 1.39 0.22 12.92
CA THR A 71 0.54 0.19 14.12
C THR A 71 -0.04 -1.20 14.31
N ARG A 72 -0.40 -1.85 13.20
CA ARG A 72 -0.88 -3.23 13.22
C ARG A 72 -0.79 -3.83 11.83
N THR A 73 -0.82 -5.16 11.78
CA THR A 73 -0.89 -5.92 10.53
C THR A 73 -1.96 -7.00 10.68
N GLU A 74 -2.62 -7.32 9.57
CA GLU A 74 -3.64 -8.38 9.54
C GLU A 74 -3.52 -9.16 8.25
N GLY A 75 -3.82 -10.46 8.29
CA GLY A 75 -3.97 -11.30 7.11
C GLY A 75 -2.69 -11.66 6.36
N VAL A 76 -1.51 -11.21 6.83
CA VAL A 76 -0.26 -11.47 6.12
C VAL A 76 0.00 -12.97 5.99
N ARG A 77 -0.27 -13.74 7.05
CA ARG A 77 -0.06 -15.19 7.03
C ARG A 77 -1.05 -15.91 6.13
N ASP A 78 -2.29 -15.43 6.09
CA ASP A 78 -3.34 -16.04 5.29
C ASP A 78 -3.09 -15.87 3.79
N GLY A 79 -2.54 -14.73 3.38
CA GLY A 79 -2.12 -14.52 2.01
C GLY A 79 -3.23 -14.31 1.00
N ARG A 80 -4.44 -13.95 1.44
CA ARG A 80 -5.52 -13.57 0.53
C ARG A 80 -5.77 -12.07 0.54
N TRP A 81 -5.68 -11.47 1.70
CA TRP A 81 -5.84 -10.04 1.89
C TRP A 81 -5.01 -9.64 3.10
N ALA A 82 -3.88 -9.01 2.84
CA ALA A 82 -3.00 -8.54 3.90
C ALA A 82 -3.19 -7.03 4.08
N VAL A 83 -3.24 -6.60 5.33
CA VAL A 83 -3.35 -5.18 5.68
C VAL A 83 -2.15 -4.80 6.52
N VAL A 84 -1.46 -3.72 6.14
CA VAL A 84 -0.38 -3.13 6.92
C VAL A 84 -0.76 -1.69 7.21
N ASP A 85 -1.05 -1.39 8.47
CA ASP A 85 -1.61 -0.10 8.89
C ASP A 85 -0.54 0.76 9.57
N TYR A 86 -0.20 1.87 8.94
CA TYR A 86 0.77 2.85 9.49
C TYR A 86 0.08 4.10 10.07
N GLY A 87 -1.25 4.08 10.14
CA GLY A 87 -2.00 5.26 10.58
C GLY A 87 -2.32 6.18 9.42
N ASP A 88 -1.33 6.91 8.92
CA ASP A 88 -1.54 7.83 7.80
C ASP A 88 -1.61 7.12 6.44
N VAL A 89 -1.05 5.93 6.36
CA VAL A 89 -1.06 5.12 5.14
C VAL A 89 -1.49 3.71 5.52
N ILE A 90 -2.51 3.21 4.86
CA ILE A 90 -3.00 1.84 5.06
C ILE A 90 -2.79 1.07 3.77
N VAL A 91 -2.06 -0.04 3.86
CA VAL A 91 -1.68 -0.85 2.71
C VAL A 91 -2.60 -2.07 2.62
N HIS A 92 -3.20 -2.28 1.45
CA HIS A 92 -4.03 -3.46 1.17
C HIS A 92 -3.38 -4.27 0.06
N ILE A 93 -3.08 -5.52 0.35
CA ILE A 93 -2.47 -6.44 -0.62
C ILE A 93 -3.44 -7.60 -0.80
N PHE A 94 -3.95 -7.76 -2.03
CA PHE A 94 -4.99 -8.76 -2.33
C PHE A 94 -4.48 -9.77 -3.36
N ASN A 95 -5.11 -10.96 -3.39
CA ASN A 95 -5.08 -11.72 -4.63
C ASN A 95 -6.11 -11.09 -5.59
N ASP A 96 -6.03 -11.43 -6.87
CA ASP A 96 -6.87 -10.79 -7.89
C ASP A 96 -8.36 -10.98 -7.62
N GLU A 97 -8.75 -12.17 -7.21
CA GLU A 97 -10.15 -12.49 -6.93
C GLU A 97 -10.70 -11.66 -5.77
N THR A 98 -9.96 -11.59 -4.66
CA THR A 98 -10.37 -10.83 -3.48
C THR A 98 -10.43 -9.34 -3.80
N ARG A 99 -9.48 -8.84 -4.60
CA ARG A 99 -9.47 -7.43 -5.00
C ARG A 99 -10.72 -7.07 -5.79
N LEU A 100 -11.11 -7.92 -6.73
CA LEU A 100 -12.33 -7.70 -7.52
C LEU A 100 -13.58 -7.77 -6.65
N PHE A 101 -13.60 -8.70 -5.71
CA PHE A 101 -14.77 -8.87 -4.84
C PHE A 101 -15.03 -7.64 -3.96
N TYR A 102 -13.99 -7.17 -3.27
CA TYR A 102 -14.14 -6.03 -2.36
C TYR A 102 -14.08 -4.69 -3.08
N HIS A 103 -13.26 -4.59 -4.12
CA HIS A 103 -13.16 -3.44 -5.01
C HIS A 103 -13.05 -2.10 -4.25
N LEU A 104 -12.05 -2.00 -3.37
CA LEU A 104 -11.85 -0.80 -2.54
C LEU A 104 -11.65 0.47 -3.37
N GLU A 105 -11.02 0.35 -4.53
CA GLU A 105 -10.82 1.48 -5.43
C GLU A 105 -12.15 2.15 -5.77
N ARG A 106 -13.18 1.34 -5.99
CA ARG A 106 -14.50 1.85 -6.33
C ARG A 106 -15.14 2.66 -5.21
N LEU A 107 -14.87 2.26 -3.97
CA LEU A 107 -15.43 2.95 -2.80
C LEU A 107 -14.76 4.30 -2.56
N TRP A 108 -13.45 4.40 -2.81
CA TRP A 108 -12.67 5.55 -2.39
C TRP A 108 -12.14 6.41 -3.54
N ALA A 109 -12.15 5.91 -4.78
CA ALA A 109 -11.72 6.68 -5.94
C ALA A 109 -12.83 7.64 -6.39
N ASP A 110 -12.46 8.87 -6.73
CA ASP A 110 -13.42 9.88 -7.19
C ASP A 110 -13.11 10.38 -8.62
N GLY A 111 -12.20 9.68 -9.31
CA GLY A 111 -11.79 10.07 -10.66
C GLY A 111 -10.60 11.03 -10.70
N SER A 112 -10.21 11.61 -9.56
CA SER A 112 -9.10 12.56 -9.51
C SER A 112 -8.05 12.24 -8.46
N ASN A 113 -8.34 11.30 -7.55
CA ASN A 113 -7.48 11.03 -6.40
C ASN A 113 -6.65 9.77 -6.52
N MET A 114 -6.65 9.10 -7.67
CA MET A 114 -5.86 7.89 -7.87
C MET A 114 -4.49 8.24 -8.45
N LEU A 115 -3.45 7.73 -7.81
CA LEU A 115 -2.07 7.89 -8.24
C LEU A 115 -1.49 6.52 -8.59
N ARG A 116 -0.64 6.48 -9.61
CA ARG A 116 0.05 5.25 -9.99
C ARG A 116 1.52 5.36 -9.64
N PHE A 117 2.12 4.25 -9.28
CA PHE A 117 3.52 4.24 -8.90
C PHE A 117 4.41 4.12 -10.13
N ASN A 118 5.33 5.07 -10.29
CA ASN A 118 6.36 5.04 -11.33
C ASN A 118 7.61 4.40 -10.75
N GLU A 119 7.89 3.16 -11.14
CA GLU A 119 9.02 2.41 -10.59
C GLU A 119 10.37 3.04 -10.92
N GLU A 120 10.52 3.61 -12.10
CA GLU A 120 11.79 4.22 -12.51
C GLU A 120 12.16 5.41 -11.63
N LYS A 121 11.17 6.23 -11.30
CA LYS A 121 11.39 7.43 -10.47
C LYS A 121 11.21 7.18 -8.98
N GLY A 122 10.54 6.09 -8.61
CA GLY A 122 10.21 5.82 -7.22
C GLY A 122 9.17 6.79 -6.66
N GLU A 123 8.31 7.33 -7.52
CA GLU A 123 7.34 8.37 -7.17
C GLU A 123 5.93 7.99 -7.57
N LEU A 124 4.96 8.56 -6.83
CA LEU A 124 3.55 8.45 -7.18
C LEU A 124 3.19 9.59 -8.13
N GLU A 125 2.46 9.25 -9.20
CA GLU A 125 2.05 10.19 -10.24
C GLU A 125 0.56 10.06 -10.53
N SER A 126 -0.07 11.18 -10.82
CA SER A 126 -1.49 11.20 -11.20
C SER A 126 -1.76 10.74 -12.65
#